data_51af6dcff7ce9bcb0831afa4532168ea
#
_entry.id   51af6dcff7ce9bcb0831afa4532168ea
#
_cell.length_a   1.000
_cell.length_b   1.000
_cell.length_c   1.000
_cell.angle_alpha   90.00
_cell.angle_beta   90.00
_cell.angle_gamma   90.00
#
_symmetry.space_group_name_H-M   'P 1'
#
loop_
_entity.id
_entity.type
_entity.pdbx_description
1 polymer ?
#
loop_
_entity_poly.entity_id
_entity_poly.type
_entity_poly.pdbx_seq_one_letter_code
_entity_poly.pdbx_strand_id
1 'polypeptide(L)'
;MNLHQFRFVQEASRRNLNLTEAAKALHTSQPGVSKAIIELEEELGVEIFARHGKRLKRITEPGQHVLKSIEVIMREVGNLK
;
A
#
# COMPACT_ATOMS: atom_id res chain seq x y z
N MET A 1 7.87 -3.27 -9.29
CA MET A 1 6.59 -3.80 -8.77
C MET A 1 6.80 -5.20 -8.23
N ASN A 2 6.34 -5.46 -7.02
CA ASN A 2 6.55 -6.75 -6.37
C ASN A 2 5.50 -6.98 -5.28
N LEU A 3 5.45 -8.21 -4.75
CA LEU A 3 4.44 -8.58 -3.76
C LEU A 3 4.61 -7.86 -2.43
N HIS A 4 5.84 -7.48 -2.07
CA HIS A 4 6.09 -6.69 -0.86
C HIS A 4 5.39 -5.33 -0.95
N GLN A 5 5.53 -4.67 -2.09
CA GLN A 5 4.88 -3.38 -2.31
C GLN A 5 3.36 -3.51 -2.23
N PHE A 6 2.82 -4.56 -2.83
CA PHE A 6 1.37 -4.83 -2.77
C PHE A 6 0.90 -5.03 -1.34
N ARG A 7 1.66 -5.81 -0.58
CA ARG A 7 1.33 -6.07 0.82
C ARG A 7 1.36 -4.79 1.65
N PHE A 8 2.36 -3.94 1.41
CA PHE A 8 2.52 -2.69 2.14
C PHE A 8 1.36 -1.74 1.85
N VAL A 9 0.96 -1.62 0.58
CA VAL A 9 -0.20 -0.80 0.19
C VAL A 9 -1.48 -1.34 0.83
N GLN A 10 -1.67 -2.65 0.77
CA GLN A 10 -2.85 -3.30 1.32
C GLN A 10 -2.95 -3.08 2.84
N GLU A 11 -1.83 -3.22 3.54
CA GLU A 11 -1.81 -3.05 4.98
C GLU A 11 -2.06 -1.59 5.38
N ALA A 12 -1.49 -0.64 4.63
CA ALA A 12 -1.75 0.78 4.88
C ALA A 12 -3.25 1.08 4.76
N SER A 13 -3.90 0.51 3.76
CA SER A 13 -5.35 0.66 3.58
C SER A 13 -6.13 0.04 4.75
N ARG A 14 -5.75 -1.16 5.15
CA ARG A 14 -6.43 -1.90 6.24
C ARG A 14 -6.29 -1.24 7.60
N ARG A 15 -5.19 -0.51 7.82
CA ARG A 15 -4.92 0.15 9.08
C ARG A 15 -5.37 1.61 9.07
N ASN A 16 -6.40 1.92 8.29
CA ASN A 16 -6.98 3.26 8.18
C ASN A 16 -5.95 4.32 7.81
N LEU A 17 -5.05 3.96 6.89
CA LEU A 17 -4.00 4.85 6.38
C LEU A 17 -2.97 5.25 7.44
N ASN A 18 -2.87 4.49 8.52
CA ASN A 18 -1.89 4.74 9.57
C ASN A 18 -0.61 3.98 9.26
N LEU A 19 0.40 4.70 8.77
CA LEU A 19 1.68 4.08 8.36
C LEU A 19 2.44 3.47 9.53
N THR A 20 2.32 4.03 10.72
CA THR A 20 2.96 3.48 11.91
C THR A 20 2.39 2.11 12.25
N GLU A 21 1.06 1.99 12.22
CA GLU A 21 0.41 0.72 12.51
C GLU A 21 0.67 -0.30 11.41
N ALA A 22 0.69 0.15 10.15
CA ALA A 22 1.02 -0.74 9.04
C ALA A 22 2.45 -1.29 9.20
N ALA A 23 3.40 -0.43 9.57
CA ALA A 23 4.78 -0.84 9.77
C ALA A 23 4.90 -1.88 10.89
N LYS A 24 4.18 -1.68 11.99
CA LYS A 24 4.16 -2.64 13.09
C LYS A 24 3.62 -4.00 12.64
N ALA A 25 2.52 -3.99 11.91
CA ALA A 25 1.91 -5.23 11.41
C ALA A 25 2.84 -5.97 10.45
N LEU A 26 3.66 -5.25 9.71
CA LEU A 26 4.57 -5.82 8.71
C LEU A 26 5.98 -6.06 9.25
N HIS A 27 6.21 -5.79 10.53
CA HIS A 27 7.51 -5.96 11.19
C HIS A 27 8.63 -5.18 10.46
N THR A 28 8.32 -3.95 10.10
CA THR A 28 9.27 -3.08 9.39
C THR A 28 9.15 -1.65 9.91
N SER A 29 9.92 -0.74 9.34
CA SER A 29 9.89 0.67 9.74
C SER A 29 8.86 1.45 8.95
N GLN A 30 8.35 2.55 9.52
CA GLN A 30 7.44 3.44 8.80
C GLN A 30 8.09 4.01 7.53
N PRO A 31 9.36 4.47 7.55
CA PRO A 31 10.00 4.90 6.31
C PRO A 31 10.08 3.81 5.25
N GLY A 32 10.25 2.56 5.68
CA GLY A 32 10.27 1.42 4.74
C GLY A 32 8.95 1.23 4.03
N VAL A 33 7.83 1.32 4.77
CA VAL A 33 6.50 1.22 4.18
C VAL A 33 6.25 2.40 3.24
N SER A 34 6.56 3.61 3.68
CA SER A 34 6.36 4.82 2.89
C SER A 34 7.14 4.76 1.57
N LYS A 35 8.40 4.33 1.63
CA LYS A 35 9.24 4.22 0.45
C LYS A 35 8.69 3.20 -0.54
N ALA A 36 8.25 2.05 -0.06
CA ALA A 36 7.70 1.01 -0.91
C ALA A 36 6.44 1.50 -1.64
N ILE A 37 5.57 2.23 -0.93
CA ILE A 37 4.37 2.79 -1.53
C ILE A 37 4.72 3.81 -2.61
N ILE A 38 5.66 4.72 -2.31
CA ILE A 38 6.08 5.75 -3.26
C ILE A 38 6.68 5.11 -4.52
N GLU A 39 7.51 4.09 -4.34
CA GLU A 39 8.11 3.39 -5.48
C GLU A 39 7.05 2.76 -6.39
N LEU A 40 6.03 2.16 -5.78
CA LEU A 40 4.95 1.57 -6.55
C LEU A 40 4.13 2.64 -7.27
N GLU A 41 3.83 3.74 -6.58
CA GLU A 41 3.12 4.86 -7.19
C GLU A 41 3.87 5.43 -8.40
N GLU A 42 5.18 5.57 -8.26
CA GLU A 42 6.02 6.07 -9.36
C GLU A 42 6.02 5.10 -10.54
N GLU A 43 6.11 3.83 -10.27
CA GLU A 43 6.10 2.82 -11.31
C GLU A 43 4.78 2.78 -12.07
N LEU A 44 3.66 2.89 -11.34
CA LEU A 44 2.32 2.86 -11.94
C LEU A 44 1.93 4.21 -12.56
N GLY A 45 2.64 5.28 -12.19
CA GLY A 45 2.34 6.61 -12.69
C GLY A 45 1.06 7.22 -12.12
N VAL A 46 0.63 6.75 -10.94
CA VAL A 46 -0.56 7.29 -10.27
C VAL A 46 -0.31 7.39 -8.77
N GLU A 47 -1.00 8.30 -8.11
CA GLU A 47 -1.01 8.35 -6.65
C GLU A 47 -2.10 7.40 -6.16
N ILE A 48 -1.72 6.46 -5.30
CA ILE A 48 -2.67 5.55 -4.65
C ILE A 48 -3.31 6.27 -3.46
N PHE A 49 -2.50 7.03 -2.72
CA PHE A 49 -2.96 7.78 -1.55
C PHE A 49 -2.67 9.26 -1.73
N ALA A 50 -3.67 10.09 -1.43
CA ALA A 50 -3.46 11.52 -1.31
C ALA A 50 -2.80 11.79 0.04
N ARG A 51 -1.87 12.73 0.08
CA ARG A 51 -1.08 13.03 1.28
C ARG A 51 -1.29 14.46 1.74
N HIS A 52 -1.10 14.65 3.04
CA HIS A 52 -0.97 15.98 3.65
C HIS A 52 0.33 15.93 4.44
N GLY A 53 1.38 16.53 3.90
CA GLY A 53 2.72 16.38 4.45
C GLY A 53 3.16 14.92 4.37
N LYS A 54 3.49 14.33 5.52
CA LYS A 54 3.91 12.93 5.59
C LYS A 54 2.77 11.96 5.88
N ARG A 55 1.55 12.49 6.06
CA ARG A 55 0.40 11.67 6.41
C ARG A 55 -0.40 11.28 5.18
N LEU A 56 -0.85 10.03 5.15
CA LEU A 56 -1.81 9.59 4.15
C LEU A 56 -3.19 10.14 4.55
N LYS A 57 -3.85 10.80 3.63
CA LYS A 57 -5.10 11.48 3.89
C LYS A 57 -6.31 10.67 3.46
N ARG A 58 -6.25 10.11 2.27
CA ARG A 58 -7.34 9.31 1.69
C ARG A 58 -6.80 8.49 0.54
N ILE A 59 -7.61 7.52 0.10
CA ILE A 59 -7.31 6.73 -1.10
C ILE A 59 -7.84 7.52 -2.30
N THR A 60 -7.01 7.70 -3.32
CA THR A 60 -7.42 8.39 -4.53
C THR A 60 -8.35 7.51 -5.37
N GLU A 61 -9.01 8.10 -6.37
CA GLU A 61 -9.84 7.32 -7.28
C GLU A 61 -9.02 6.26 -8.03
N PRO A 62 -7.87 6.61 -8.65
CA PRO A 62 -7.01 5.55 -9.22
C PRO A 62 -6.52 4.56 -8.17
N GLY A 63 -6.29 5.02 -6.94
CA GLY A 63 -5.89 4.15 -5.84
C GLY A 63 -6.92 3.08 -5.52
N GLN A 64 -8.20 3.40 -5.62
CA GLN A 64 -9.27 2.42 -5.41
C GLN A 64 -9.15 1.27 -6.43
N HIS A 65 -8.88 1.59 -7.69
CA HIS A 65 -8.69 0.58 -8.72
C HIS A 65 -7.44 -0.27 -8.47
N VAL A 66 -6.36 0.37 -8.09
CA VAL A 66 -5.11 -0.33 -7.76
C VAL A 66 -5.34 -1.29 -6.59
N LEU A 67 -6.01 -0.83 -5.54
CA LEU A 67 -6.29 -1.67 -4.37
C LEU A 67 -7.15 -2.88 -4.71
N LYS A 68 -8.13 -2.72 -5.59
CA LYS A 68 -8.94 -3.85 -6.06
C LYS A 68 -8.09 -4.90 -6.74
N SER A 69 -7.19 -4.47 -7.63
CA SER A 69 -6.28 -5.39 -8.31
C SER A 69 -5.34 -6.08 -7.34
N ILE A 70 -4.79 -5.32 -6.39
CA ILE A 70 -3.92 -5.88 -5.36
C ILE A 70 -4.65 -6.93 -4.54
N GLU A 71 -5.91 -6.67 -4.18
CA GLU A 71 -6.72 -7.60 -3.41
C GLU A 71 -6.87 -8.93 -4.13
N VAL A 72 -7.13 -8.90 -5.43
CA VAL A 72 -7.23 -10.11 -6.25
C VAL A 72 -5.89 -10.84 -6.28
N ILE A 73 -4.80 -10.11 -6.54
CA ILE A 73 -3.46 -10.69 -6.60
C ILE A 73 -3.09 -11.36 -5.28
N MET A 74 -3.30 -10.68 -4.17
CA MET A 74 -2.93 -11.20 -2.86
C MET A 74 -3.81 -12.38 -2.44
N ARG A 75 -5.07 -12.39 -2.87
CA ARG A 75 -5.95 -13.54 -2.64
C ARG A 75 -5.43 -14.77 -3.38
N GLU A 76 -5.02 -14.58 -4.64
CA GLU A 76 -4.46 -15.67 -5.43
C GLU A 76 -3.15 -16.19 -4.83
N VAL A 77 -2.30 -15.29 -4.33
CA VAL A 77 -1.09 -15.69 -3.62
C VAL A 77 -1.44 -16.55 -2.41
N GLY A 78 -2.47 -16.14 -1.66
CA GLY A 78 -2.96 -16.92 -0.53
C GLY A 78 -3.43 -18.32 -0.93
N ASN A 79 -4.08 -18.42 -2.09
CA ASN A 79 -4.58 -19.71 -2.59
C ASN A 79 -3.46 -20.67 -3.01
N LEU A 80 -2.26 -20.15 -3.26
CA LEU A 80 -1.12 -20.98 -3.61
C LEU A 80 -0.48 -21.66 -2.41
N LYS A 81 -0.82 -21.22 -1.21
CA LYS A 81 -0.28 -21.78 0.04
C LYS A 81 -1.23 -22.83 0.65
#